data_e559e5e5efa6c488b05692df85909bf3
#
_entry.id   e559e5e5efa6c488b05692df85909bf3
#
_cell.length_a   1.000
_cell.length_b   1.000
_cell.length_c   1.000
_cell.angle_alpha   90.00
_cell.angle_beta   90.00
_cell.angle_gamma   90.00
#
_symmetry.space_group_name_H-M   'P 1'
#
loop_
_entity.id
_entity.type
_entity.pdbx_description
1 polymer ?
#
loop_
_entity_poly.entity_id
_entity_poly.type
_entity_poly.pdbx_seq_one_letter_code
_entity_poly.pdbx_strand_id
1 'polypeptide(L)'
;MDKEQFIKSQLCILDAVEFFSRPMLMISSRLNTYEDRMVIIRNILDEHGNGELAKAHGKTYRQYLRGLGVSETKLNLCKKHKEVIKFNKTIMECARSASTLTSIAMMGIIEHRYSKISSIIVQAILNRGWIEKDTIYHYSTHEDLDIEHAQDFYGIIRFRWKNIESKEKIKKGILLGNATIINLYNKLM
;
A
#
# COMPACT_ATOMS: atom_id res chain seq x y z
N MET A 1 10.47 10.32 -17.96
CA MET A 1 11.08 10.54 -16.62
C MET A 1 12.49 9.99 -16.66
N ASP A 2 13.47 10.76 -16.26
CA ASP A 2 14.85 10.33 -16.06
C ASP A 2 15.04 9.62 -14.71
N LYS A 3 16.25 9.04 -14.46
CA LYS A 3 16.54 8.26 -13.24
C LYS A 3 16.47 9.13 -11.99
N GLU A 4 16.91 10.39 -12.03
CA GLU A 4 16.93 11.25 -10.85
C GLU A 4 15.51 11.66 -10.42
N GLN A 5 14.67 12.04 -11.37
CA GLN A 5 13.26 12.34 -11.14
C GLN A 5 12.53 11.12 -10.58
N PHE A 6 12.79 9.94 -11.13
CA PHE A 6 12.23 8.68 -10.64
C PHE A 6 12.65 8.40 -9.20
N ILE A 7 13.95 8.48 -8.88
CA ILE A 7 14.44 8.29 -7.49
C ILE A 7 13.78 9.28 -6.54
N LYS A 8 13.61 10.53 -6.93
CA LYS A 8 12.94 11.54 -6.12
C LYS A 8 11.49 11.18 -5.83
N SER A 9 10.75 10.69 -6.83
CA SER A 9 9.36 10.24 -6.63
C SER A 9 9.29 9.02 -5.70
N GLN A 10 10.17 8.03 -5.88
CA GLN A 10 10.22 6.84 -5.05
C GLN A 10 10.60 7.16 -3.59
N LEU A 11 11.51 8.09 -3.39
CA LEU A 11 11.89 8.53 -2.04
C LEU A 11 10.69 9.15 -1.29
N CYS A 12 9.80 9.87 -2.01
CA CYS A 12 8.58 10.41 -1.41
C CYS A 12 7.62 9.31 -0.93
N ILE A 13 7.53 8.17 -1.63
CA ILE A 13 6.62 7.04 -1.29
C ILE A 13 7.00 6.35 0.03
N LEU A 14 8.26 6.42 0.46
CA LEU A 14 8.76 5.73 1.66
C LEU A 14 7.84 5.94 2.89
N ASP A 15 7.39 7.17 3.16
CA ASP A 15 6.51 7.45 4.30
C ASP A 15 5.11 6.83 4.14
N ALA A 16 4.63 6.61 2.92
CA ALA A 16 3.37 5.90 2.68
C ALA A 16 3.53 4.40 2.97
N VAL A 17 4.62 3.78 2.51
CA VAL A 17 4.94 2.37 2.76
C VAL A 17 5.11 2.10 4.27
N GLU A 18 5.90 2.92 4.98
CA GLU A 18 6.10 2.77 6.42
C GLU A 18 4.83 3.04 7.25
N PHE A 19 3.84 3.72 6.68
CA PHE A 19 2.58 4.05 7.36
C PHE A 19 1.47 3.01 7.13
N PHE A 20 1.53 2.25 6.03
CA PHE A 20 0.40 1.56 5.44
C PHE A 20 -0.29 0.53 6.34
N SER A 21 0.44 -0.18 7.20
CA SER A 21 -0.15 -1.13 8.15
C SER A 21 -1.03 -0.49 9.24
N ARG A 22 -0.85 0.80 9.53
CA ARG A 22 -1.59 1.49 10.62
C ARG A 22 -3.10 1.57 10.38
N PRO A 23 -3.62 1.97 9.20
CA PRO A 23 -5.06 1.90 8.93
C PRO A 23 -5.60 0.47 8.98
N MET A 24 -4.84 -0.55 8.61
CA MET A 24 -5.25 -1.96 8.74
C MET A 24 -5.47 -2.34 10.21
N LEU A 25 -4.54 -1.98 11.11
CA LEU A 25 -4.68 -2.16 12.55
C LEU A 25 -5.95 -1.48 13.09
N MET A 26 -6.22 -0.25 12.64
CA MET A 26 -7.42 0.49 13.01
C MET A 26 -8.70 -0.21 12.53
N ILE A 27 -8.72 -0.72 11.29
CA ILE A 27 -9.86 -1.46 10.75
C ILE A 27 -10.06 -2.77 11.52
N SER A 28 -8.98 -3.54 11.73
CA SER A 28 -9.02 -4.81 12.46
C SER A 28 -9.64 -4.65 13.85
N SER A 29 -9.28 -3.59 14.60
CA SER A 29 -9.84 -3.31 15.93
C SER A 29 -11.35 -3.05 15.94
N ARG A 30 -11.95 -2.71 14.79
CA ARG A 30 -13.37 -2.37 14.62
C ARG A 30 -14.23 -3.52 14.08
N LEU A 31 -13.62 -4.66 13.73
CA LEU A 31 -14.32 -5.84 13.22
C LEU A 31 -14.86 -6.68 14.38
N ASN A 32 -16.10 -7.16 14.22
CA ASN A 32 -16.81 -7.88 15.28
C ASN A 32 -16.40 -9.35 15.38
N THR A 33 -16.06 -10.01 14.26
CA THR A 33 -15.75 -11.44 14.22
C THR A 33 -14.24 -11.70 14.30
N TYR A 34 -13.87 -12.84 14.86
CA TYR A 34 -12.47 -13.29 14.90
C TYR A 34 -11.96 -13.59 13.49
N GLU A 35 -12.82 -14.21 12.67
CA GLU A 35 -12.51 -14.62 11.31
C GLU A 35 -12.11 -13.41 10.46
N ASP A 36 -12.95 -12.35 10.43
CA ASP A 36 -12.67 -11.14 9.68
C ASP A 36 -11.40 -10.44 10.20
N ARG A 37 -11.20 -10.40 11.54
CA ARG A 37 -9.97 -9.85 12.11
C ARG A 37 -8.73 -10.61 11.69
N MET A 38 -8.78 -11.96 11.72
CA MET A 38 -7.64 -12.81 11.38
C MET A 38 -7.20 -12.62 9.93
N VAL A 39 -8.14 -12.36 9.00
CA VAL A 39 -7.80 -12.03 7.62
C VAL A 39 -6.90 -10.80 7.57
N ILE A 40 -7.31 -9.70 8.22
CA ILE A 40 -6.52 -8.46 8.23
C ILE A 40 -5.22 -8.62 9.04
N ILE A 41 -5.22 -9.38 10.13
CA ILE A 41 -4.01 -9.64 10.93
C ILE A 41 -2.95 -10.37 10.11
N ARG A 42 -3.31 -11.30 9.25
CA ARG A 42 -2.36 -11.96 8.33
C ARG A 42 -1.70 -10.95 7.40
N ASN A 43 -2.48 -10.08 6.76
CA ASN A 43 -1.92 -9.00 5.93
C ASN A 43 -0.99 -8.08 6.75
N ILE A 44 -1.35 -7.76 8.00
CA ILE A 44 -0.48 -6.96 8.88
C ILE A 44 0.82 -7.71 9.21
N LEU A 45 0.78 -9.03 9.41
CA LEU A 45 1.99 -9.84 9.63
C LEU A 45 2.90 -9.81 8.41
N ASP A 46 2.36 -9.90 7.20
CA ASP A 46 3.12 -9.76 5.95
C ASP A 46 3.79 -8.39 5.86
N GLU A 47 3.05 -7.30 6.15
CA GLU A 47 3.59 -5.93 6.24
C GLU A 47 4.78 -5.81 7.21
N HIS A 48 4.80 -6.64 8.26
CA HIS A 48 5.87 -6.66 9.27
C HIS A 48 6.89 -7.79 9.05
N GLY A 49 6.87 -8.44 7.87
CA GLY A 49 7.85 -9.44 7.47
C GLY A 49 7.65 -10.82 8.12
N ASN A 50 6.44 -11.17 8.54
CA ASN A 50 6.10 -12.46 9.13
C ASN A 50 6.99 -12.86 10.33
N GLY A 51 7.34 -11.88 11.18
CA GLY A 51 8.23 -12.05 12.33
C GLY A 51 9.71 -11.78 12.03
N GLU A 52 10.11 -11.66 10.79
CA GLU A 52 11.45 -11.28 10.37
C GLU A 52 11.50 -9.77 10.08
N LEU A 53 11.78 -8.96 11.09
CA LEU A 53 11.75 -7.49 10.98
C LEU A 53 12.61 -6.92 9.85
N ALA A 54 13.64 -7.64 9.40
CA ALA A 54 14.44 -7.25 8.23
C ALA A 54 13.62 -7.29 6.93
N LYS A 55 12.59 -8.13 6.87
CA LYS A 55 11.68 -8.28 5.74
C LYS A 55 10.44 -7.38 5.82
N ALA A 56 10.27 -6.60 6.89
CA ALA A 56 9.18 -5.63 6.99
C ALA A 56 9.20 -4.67 5.79
N HIS A 57 8.03 -4.34 5.25
CA HIS A 57 7.90 -3.61 3.97
C HIS A 57 8.65 -2.28 3.95
N GLY A 58 8.64 -1.51 5.04
CA GLY A 58 9.47 -0.30 5.15
C GLY A 58 10.97 -0.57 5.05
N LYS A 59 11.45 -1.74 5.54
CA LYS A 59 12.87 -2.13 5.47
C LYS A 59 13.26 -2.57 4.06
N THR A 60 12.44 -3.40 3.42
CA THR A 60 12.67 -3.85 2.05
C THR A 60 12.58 -2.69 1.06
N TYR A 61 11.68 -1.73 1.29
CA TYR A 61 11.59 -0.52 0.48
C TYR A 61 12.83 0.38 0.63
N ARG A 62 13.37 0.55 1.84
CA ARG A 62 14.65 1.25 2.06
C ARG A 62 15.81 0.54 1.36
N GLN A 63 15.84 -0.79 1.38
CA GLN A 63 16.85 -1.57 0.67
C GLN A 63 16.76 -1.36 -0.86
N TYR A 64 15.55 -1.38 -1.42
CA TYR A 64 15.29 -1.02 -2.80
C TYR A 64 15.82 0.39 -3.16
N LEU A 65 15.53 1.40 -2.33
CA LEU A 65 16.04 2.76 -2.54
C LEU A 65 17.57 2.84 -2.51
N ARG A 66 18.23 2.06 -1.64
CA ARG A 66 19.70 1.95 -1.63
C ARG A 66 20.21 1.33 -2.94
N GLY A 67 19.55 0.31 -3.47
CA GLY A 67 19.84 -0.28 -4.78
C GLY A 67 19.77 0.72 -5.92
N LEU A 68 18.89 1.71 -5.85
CA LEU A 68 18.82 2.84 -6.79
C LEU A 68 19.94 3.89 -6.58
N GLY A 69 20.75 3.77 -5.52
CA GLY A 69 21.84 4.68 -5.20
C GLY A 69 21.46 5.79 -4.19
N VAL A 70 20.35 5.64 -3.46
CA VAL A 70 19.97 6.59 -2.40
C VAL A 70 20.82 6.34 -1.16
N SER A 71 21.54 7.37 -0.70
CA SER A 71 22.37 7.28 0.51
C SER A 71 21.53 7.21 1.79
N GLU A 72 22.08 6.63 2.85
CA GLU A 72 21.44 6.52 4.17
C GLU A 72 21.08 7.90 4.73
N THR A 73 21.94 8.88 4.52
CA THR A 73 21.68 10.27 4.91
C THR A 73 20.42 10.83 4.22
N LYS A 74 20.26 10.59 2.90
CA LYS A 74 19.06 11.00 2.17
C LYS A 74 17.81 10.30 2.67
N LEU A 75 17.88 9.00 2.97
CA LEU A 75 16.76 8.22 3.52
C LEU A 75 16.29 8.77 4.86
N ASN A 76 17.22 9.15 5.74
CA ASN A 76 16.90 9.61 7.08
C ASN A 76 16.48 11.09 7.16
N LEU A 77 16.93 11.91 6.21
CA LEU A 77 16.60 13.34 6.12
C LEU A 77 15.45 13.64 5.16
N CYS A 78 14.83 12.62 4.56
CA CYS A 78 13.74 12.83 3.61
C CYS A 78 12.54 13.52 4.29
N LYS A 79 12.20 14.70 3.77
CA LYS A 79 11.01 15.40 4.22
C LYS A 79 9.76 14.74 3.64
N LYS A 80 8.74 14.58 4.47
CA LYS A 80 7.44 14.06 4.06
C LYS A 80 6.83 14.93 2.96
N HIS A 81 6.46 14.31 1.85
CA HIS A 81 5.83 15.01 0.74
C HIS A 81 4.35 15.30 1.06
N LYS A 82 3.87 16.49 0.70
CA LYS A 82 2.48 16.92 1.00
C LYS A 82 1.41 15.94 0.50
N GLU A 83 1.60 15.34 -0.69
CA GLU A 83 0.65 14.38 -1.26
C GLU A 83 0.67 13.04 -0.50
N VAL A 84 1.82 12.62 0.03
CA VAL A 84 1.93 11.44 0.89
C VAL A 84 1.29 11.69 2.25
N ILE A 85 1.50 12.86 2.85
CA ILE A 85 0.79 13.27 4.08
C ILE A 85 -0.72 13.22 3.86
N LYS A 86 -1.21 13.75 2.73
CA LYS A 86 -2.62 13.73 2.35
C LYS A 86 -3.13 12.29 2.18
N PHE A 87 -2.39 11.43 1.48
CA PHE A 87 -2.70 10.02 1.30
C PHE A 87 -2.84 9.33 2.66
N ASN A 88 -1.81 9.40 3.51
CA ASN A 88 -1.78 8.78 4.83
C ASN A 88 -2.93 9.26 5.73
N LYS A 89 -3.21 10.57 5.70
CA LYS A 89 -4.34 11.16 6.41
C LYS A 89 -5.67 10.60 5.91
N THR A 90 -5.88 10.55 4.59
CA THR A 90 -7.14 10.08 3.99
C THR A 90 -7.43 8.63 4.34
N ILE A 91 -6.44 7.72 4.21
CA ILE A 91 -6.64 6.31 4.54
C ILE A 91 -6.87 6.09 6.04
N MET A 92 -6.16 6.83 6.89
CA MET A 92 -6.36 6.75 8.34
C MET A 92 -7.71 7.32 8.78
N GLU A 93 -8.17 8.45 8.25
CA GLU A 93 -9.48 9.02 8.54
C GLU A 93 -10.60 8.09 8.10
N CYS A 94 -10.48 7.49 6.92
CA CYS A 94 -11.43 6.48 6.46
C CYS A 94 -11.43 5.28 7.41
N ALA A 95 -10.28 4.73 7.78
CA ALA A 95 -10.15 3.60 8.69
C ALA A 95 -10.78 3.87 10.07
N ARG A 96 -10.68 5.10 10.57
CA ARG A 96 -11.18 5.50 11.88
C ARG A 96 -12.67 5.84 11.89
N SER A 97 -13.16 6.59 10.88
CA SER A 97 -14.44 7.30 10.95
C SER A 97 -15.50 6.80 9.97
N ALA A 98 -15.11 6.15 8.85
CA ALA A 98 -16.07 5.60 7.91
C ALA A 98 -16.66 4.27 8.41
N SER A 99 -17.67 3.73 7.71
CA SER A 99 -18.14 2.37 7.97
C SER A 99 -17.03 1.36 7.72
N THR A 100 -17.01 0.25 8.46
CA THR A 100 -16.02 -0.83 8.24
C THR A 100 -16.04 -1.34 6.81
N LEU A 101 -17.24 -1.45 6.19
CA LEU A 101 -17.36 -1.83 4.78
C LEU A 101 -16.68 -0.85 3.82
N THR A 102 -16.82 0.46 4.08
CA THR A 102 -16.13 1.50 3.29
C THR A 102 -14.63 1.41 3.46
N SER A 103 -14.15 1.23 4.68
CA SER A 103 -12.72 1.15 4.98
C SER A 103 -12.06 -0.08 4.39
N ILE A 104 -12.70 -1.25 4.51
CA ILE A 104 -12.22 -2.52 3.92
C ILE A 104 -12.17 -2.42 2.39
N ALA A 105 -13.25 -1.91 1.77
CA ALA A 105 -13.29 -1.74 0.32
C ALA A 105 -12.23 -0.75 -0.19
N MET A 106 -11.95 0.31 0.57
CA MET A 106 -10.89 1.27 0.27
C MET A 106 -9.51 0.62 0.31
N MET A 107 -9.19 -0.15 1.35
CA MET A 107 -7.90 -0.85 1.43
C MET A 107 -7.77 -1.87 0.31
N GLY A 108 -8.79 -2.71 0.08
CA GLY A 108 -8.74 -3.72 -0.98
C GLY A 108 -8.49 -3.16 -2.39
N ILE A 109 -9.09 -2.00 -2.75
CA ILE A 109 -8.81 -1.38 -4.05
C ILE A 109 -7.41 -0.74 -4.09
N ILE A 110 -6.90 -0.23 -2.97
CA ILE A 110 -5.54 0.31 -2.91
C ILE A 110 -4.53 -0.81 -3.15
N GLU A 111 -4.66 -1.97 -2.47
CA GLU A 111 -3.82 -3.16 -2.69
C GLU A 111 -3.88 -3.61 -4.15
N HIS A 112 -5.09 -3.79 -4.68
CA HIS A 112 -5.26 -4.20 -6.06
C HIS A 112 -4.60 -3.23 -7.07
N ARG A 113 -4.64 -1.93 -6.81
CA ARG A 113 -3.96 -0.94 -7.66
C ARG A 113 -2.47 -0.97 -7.48
N TYR A 114 -2.01 -1.16 -6.24
CA TYR A 114 -0.58 -1.20 -5.94
C TYR A 114 0.11 -2.39 -6.60
N SER A 115 -0.53 -3.58 -6.66
CA SER A 115 0.02 -4.73 -7.40
C SER A 115 0.31 -4.38 -8.87
N LYS A 116 -0.62 -3.66 -9.55
CA LYS A 116 -0.43 -3.20 -10.94
C LYS A 116 0.67 -2.15 -11.08
N ILE A 117 0.74 -1.22 -10.12
CA ILE A 117 1.79 -0.19 -10.08
C ILE A 117 3.15 -0.86 -9.86
N SER A 118 3.24 -1.85 -8.97
CA SER A 118 4.45 -2.60 -8.68
C SER A 118 5.00 -3.29 -9.93
N SER A 119 4.14 -3.99 -10.68
CA SER A 119 4.51 -4.63 -11.96
C SER A 119 5.05 -3.61 -12.97
N ILE A 120 4.39 -2.47 -13.14
CA ILE A 120 4.83 -1.40 -14.06
C ILE A 120 6.20 -0.85 -13.62
N ILE A 121 6.41 -0.63 -12.33
CA ILE A 121 7.67 -0.12 -11.79
C ILE A 121 8.80 -1.13 -12.00
N VAL A 122 8.58 -2.41 -11.70
CA VAL A 122 9.55 -3.49 -11.93
C VAL A 122 10.01 -3.51 -13.39
N GLN A 123 9.06 -3.58 -14.32
CA GLN A 123 9.36 -3.59 -15.76
C GLN A 123 10.12 -2.33 -16.20
N ALA A 124 9.67 -1.15 -15.72
CA ALA A 124 10.29 0.12 -16.08
C ALA A 124 11.74 0.24 -15.62
N ILE A 125 12.06 -0.27 -14.43
CA ILE A 125 13.39 -0.23 -13.83
C ILE A 125 14.32 -1.22 -14.51
N LEU A 126 13.86 -2.46 -14.73
CA LEU A 126 14.65 -3.52 -15.39
C LEU A 126 14.96 -3.15 -16.84
N ASN A 127 13.98 -2.68 -17.61
CA ASN A 127 14.17 -2.25 -18.99
C ASN A 127 15.17 -1.11 -19.16
N ARG A 128 15.40 -0.32 -18.11
CA ARG A 128 16.36 0.79 -18.09
C ARG A 128 17.71 0.41 -17.47
N GLY A 129 17.86 -0.77 -16.92
CA GLY A 129 19.08 -1.21 -16.24
C GLY A 129 19.43 -0.33 -15.02
N TRP A 130 18.43 0.19 -14.31
CA TRP A 130 18.69 1.09 -13.18
C TRP A 130 19.02 0.38 -11.88
N ILE A 131 18.67 -0.90 -11.79
CA ILE A 131 18.89 -1.76 -10.62
C ILE A 131 19.01 -3.22 -11.08
N GLU A 132 19.77 -4.00 -10.35
CA GLU A 132 19.88 -5.44 -10.58
C GLU A 132 18.62 -6.16 -10.09
N LYS A 133 18.24 -7.26 -10.78
CA LYS A 133 17.00 -8.00 -10.50
C LYS A 133 16.90 -8.45 -9.04
N ASP A 134 18.01 -8.85 -8.44
CA ASP A 134 18.05 -9.37 -7.06
C ASP A 134 17.82 -8.31 -6.00
N THR A 135 17.93 -7.02 -6.35
CA THR A 135 17.71 -5.89 -5.44
C THR A 135 16.31 -5.28 -5.54
N ILE A 136 15.47 -5.77 -6.45
CA ILE A 136 14.08 -5.33 -6.68
C ILE A 136 13.07 -6.04 -5.76
N TYR A 137 13.55 -6.78 -4.75
CA TYR A 137 12.76 -7.66 -3.89
C TYR A 137 11.44 -7.05 -3.40
N HIS A 138 11.45 -5.78 -2.95
CA HIS A 138 10.24 -5.13 -2.47
C HIS A 138 9.10 -5.18 -3.50
N TYR A 139 9.30 -4.62 -4.68
CA TYR A 139 8.25 -4.55 -5.70
C TYR A 139 7.90 -5.90 -6.32
N SER A 140 8.88 -6.81 -6.48
CA SER A 140 8.61 -8.15 -7.02
C SER A 140 7.76 -9.00 -6.07
N THR A 141 7.90 -8.82 -4.76
CA THR A 141 7.06 -9.47 -3.77
C THR A 141 5.63 -8.92 -3.81
N HIS A 142 5.47 -7.59 -3.95
CA HIS A 142 4.16 -6.94 -4.00
C HIS A 142 3.36 -7.19 -5.29
N GLU A 143 3.98 -7.68 -6.35
CA GLU A 143 3.28 -8.00 -7.60
C GLU A 143 2.19 -9.07 -7.38
N ASP A 144 2.49 -10.11 -6.61
CA ASP A 144 1.57 -11.22 -6.32
C ASP A 144 0.88 -11.05 -4.96
N LEU A 145 1.62 -10.67 -3.92
CA LEU A 145 1.12 -10.57 -2.55
C LEU A 145 -0.04 -9.58 -2.40
N ASP A 146 0.02 -8.44 -3.07
CA ASP A 146 -1.05 -7.43 -2.99
C ASP A 146 -2.33 -7.87 -3.72
N ILE A 147 -2.23 -8.82 -4.65
CA ILE A 147 -3.42 -9.46 -5.24
C ILE A 147 -4.12 -10.32 -4.17
N GLU A 148 -3.35 -11.10 -3.40
CA GLU A 148 -3.88 -11.92 -2.31
C GLU A 148 -4.49 -11.03 -1.22
N HIS A 149 -3.79 -9.99 -0.80
CA HIS A 149 -4.29 -9.00 0.16
C HIS A 149 -5.59 -8.34 -0.31
N ALA A 150 -5.68 -7.94 -1.57
CA ALA A 150 -6.90 -7.38 -2.13
C ALA A 150 -8.06 -8.40 -2.10
N GLN A 151 -7.80 -9.67 -2.44
CA GLN A 151 -8.79 -10.75 -2.38
C GLN A 151 -9.27 -11.00 -0.96
N ASP A 152 -8.38 -10.94 0.02
CA ASP A 152 -8.66 -11.07 1.43
C ASP A 152 -9.64 -9.97 1.88
N PHE A 153 -9.36 -8.71 1.59
CA PHE A 153 -10.27 -7.60 1.88
C PHE A 153 -11.63 -7.78 1.19
N TYR A 154 -11.65 -8.16 -0.07
CA TYR A 154 -12.90 -8.40 -0.80
C TYR A 154 -13.66 -9.62 -0.27
N GLY A 155 -12.96 -10.64 0.22
CA GLY A 155 -13.53 -11.82 0.86
C GLY A 155 -14.42 -11.46 2.06
N ILE A 156 -13.99 -10.51 2.89
CA ILE A 156 -14.76 -10.04 4.06
C ILE A 156 -16.09 -9.38 3.64
N ILE A 157 -16.11 -8.66 2.51
CA ILE A 157 -17.25 -7.83 2.12
C ILE A 157 -18.15 -8.43 1.03
N ARG A 158 -17.71 -9.49 0.34
CA ARG A 158 -18.39 -10.06 -0.85
C ARG A 158 -19.85 -10.41 -0.61
N PHE A 159 -20.17 -11.00 0.54
CA PHE A 159 -21.53 -11.41 0.88
C PHE A 159 -22.45 -10.23 1.26
N ARG A 160 -21.85 -9.11 1.66
CA ARG A 160 -22.56 -7.87 2.01
C ARG A 160 -23.03 -7.09 0.76
N TRP A 161 -22.54 -7.43 -0.43
CA TRP A 161 -22.88 -6.79 -1.69
C TRP A 161 -24.36 -6.91 -2.08
N LYS A 162 -25.06 -7.95 -1.56
CA LYS A 162 -26.48 -8.19 -1.83
C LYS A 162 -27.41 -7.15 -1.17
N ASN A 163 -26.99 -6.55 -0.08
CA ASN A 163 -27.76 -5.50 0.60
C ASN A 163 -27.45 -4.15 -0.01
N ILE A 164 -28.49 -3.37 -0.38
CA ILE A 164 -28.36 -2.09 -1.09
C ILE A 164 -27.52 -1.07 -0.30
N GLU A 165 -27.77 -0.91 1.00
CA GLU A 165 -27.04 0.03 1.85
C GLU A 165 -25.56 -0.37 1.96
N SER A 166 -25.29 -1.65 2.15
CA SER A 166 -23.92 -2.20 2.19
C SER A 166 -23.20 -1.99 0.86
N LYS A 167 -23.90 -2.21 -0.26
CA LYS A 167 -23.37 -1.99 -1.61
C LYS A 167 -22.92 -0.54 -1.83
N GLU A 168 -23.70 0.43 -1.40
CA GLU A 168 -23.32 1.85 -1.53
C GLU A 168 -22.10 2.20 -0.66
N LYS A 169 -21.99 1.65 0.55
CA LYS A 169 -20.81 1.81 1.42
C LYS A 169 -19.55 1.21 0.76
N ILE A 170 -19.67 0.02 0.16
CA ILE A 170 -18.59 -0.66 -0.56
C ILE A 170 -18.15 0.16 -1.79
N LYS A 171 -19.10 0.58 -2.63
CA LYS A 171 -18.81 1.44 -3.79
C LYS A 171 -18.07 2.72 -3.40
N LYS A 172 -18.54 3.39 -2.32
CA LYS A 172 -17.89 4.60 -1.80
C LYS A 172 -16.42 4.31 -1.43
N GLY A 173 -16.15 3.18 -0.77
CA GLY A 173 -14.78 2.78 -0.44
C GLY A 173 -13.90 2.54 -1.66
N ILE A 174 -14.42 1.79 -2.64
CA ILE A 174 -13.71 1.52 -3.91
C ILE A 174 -13.37 2.83 -4.64
N LEU A 175 -14.35 3.71 -4.81
CA LEU A 175 -14.14 4.98 -5.50
C LEU A 175 -13.13 5.88 -4.77
N LEU A 176 -13.24 5.99 -3.44
CA LEU A 176 -12.35 6.77 -2.62
C LEU A 176 -10.92 6.22 -2.68
N GLY A 177 -10.74 4.91 -2.49
CA GLY A 177 -9.42 4.26 -2.52
C GLY A 177 -8.76 4.39 -3.88
N ASN A 178 -9.51 4.12 -4.96
CA ASN A 178 -9.03 4.27 -6.32
C ASN A 178 -8.58 5.71 -6.63
N ALA A 179 -9.38 6.70 -6.27
CA ALA A 179 -9.01 8.10 -6.46
C ALA A 179 -7.78 8.49 -5.62
N THR A 180 -7.69 7.98 -4.38
CA THR A 180 -6.61 8.31 -3.44
C THR A 180 -5.26 7.79 -3.94
N ILE A 181 -5.18 6.53 -4.37
CA ILE A 181 -3.92 5.93 -4.86
C ILE A 181 -3.51 6.52 -6.23
N ILE A 182 -4.44 6.70 -7.15
CA ILE A 182 -4.15 7.28 -8.47
C ILE A 182 -3.68 8.73 -8.33
N ASN A 183 -4.33 9.53 -7.49
CA ASN A 183 -3.92 10.91 -7.26
C ASN A 183 -2.51 11.00 -6.65
N LEU A 184 -2.15 10.08 -5.73
CA LEU A 184 -0.81 10.02 -5.15
C LEU A 184 0.23 9.85 -6.26
N TYR A 185 0.09 8.80 -7.09
CA TYR A 185 1.08 8.50 -8.13
C TYR A 185 1.11 9.57 -9.22
N ASN A 186 -0.03 10.08 -9.70
CA ASN A 186 -0.08 11.14 -10.71
C ASN A 186 0.58 12.46 -10.25
N LYS A 187 0.68 12.69 -8.94
CA LYS A 187 1.31 13.91 -8.39
C LYS A 187 2.78 13.73 -8.05
N LEU A 188 3.25 12.51 -7.96
CA LEU A 188 4.64 12.19 -7.64
C LEU A 188 5.47 11.82 -8.88
N MET A 189 4.82 11.26 -9.91
CA MET A 189 5.42 10.84 -11.19
C MET A 189 5.06 11.81 -12.31
#